data_1bb642513e4958ed151794ec5be3fa97
#
_entry.id   1bb642513e4958ed151794ec5be3fa97
#
_cell.length_a   1.000
_cell.length_b   1.000
_cell.length_c   1.000
_cell.angle_alpha   90.00
_cell.angle_beta   90.00
_cell.angle_gamma   90.00
#
_symmetry.space_group_name_H-M   'P 1'
#
loop_
_entity.id
_entity.type
_entity.pdbx_description
1 polymer ?
#
loop_
_entity_poly.entity_id
_entity_poly.type
_entity_poly.pdbx_seq_one_letter_code
_entity_poly.pdbx_strand_id
1 'polypeptide(L)'
;VLSQRCTVAEGAEVEYSILMPGAVVERGARVAYAILGENVRVGENARVGASPEAAPPEEWGITVVGPEAQVEAGRTLKANRMLNREGKETVR
;
A
#
# COMPACT_ATOMS: atom_id res chain seq x y z
N VAL A 1 11.76 -0.32 -0.26
CA VAL A 1 12.68 0.79 -0.04
C VAL A 1 11.94 1.94 0.63
N LEU A 2 12.48 2.43 1.72
CA LEU A 2 11.91 3.55 2.47
C LEU A 2 12.63 4.84 2.11
N SER A 3 11.86 5.83 1.71
CA SER A 3 12.39 7.17 1.47
C SER A 3 12.39 7.98 2.75
N GLN A 4 12.85 9.22 2.67
CA GLN A 4 12.87 10.10 3.85
C GLN A 4 11.47 10.38 4.37
N ARG A 5 11.36 10.57 5.67
CA ARG A 5 10.11 10.94 6.35
C ARG A 5 9.00 9.89 6.20
N CYS A 6 9.38 8.65 5.92
CA CYS A 6 8.42 7.55 5.94
C CYS A 6 8.26 7.05 7.36
N THR A 7 7.06 6.67 7.73
CA THR A 7 6.76 6.13 9.05
C THR A 7 6.09 4.78 8.90
N VAL A 8 6.64 3.77 9.57
CA VAL A 8 6.04 2.45 9.64
C VAL A 8 5.77 2.18 11.12
N ALA A 9 4.50 2.12 11.48
CA ALA A 9 4.11 1.98 12.86
C ALA A 9 4.38 0.56 13.39
N GLU A 10 4.38 0.43 14.71
CA GLU A 10 4.59 -0.85 15.35
C GLU A 10 3.54 -1.87 14.90
N GLY A 11 4.00 -3.07 14.61
CA GLY A 11 3.11 -4.13 14.15
C GLY A 11 2.76 -4.08 12.68
N ALA A 12 3.16 -3.03 11.97
CA ALA A 12 2.95 -2.96 10.52
C ALA A 12 4.03 -3.77 9.80
N GLU A 13 3.69 -4.29 8.63
CA GLU A 13 4.61 -5.05 7.82
C GLU A 13 4.69 -4.47 6.41
N VAL A 14 5.92 -4.31 5.91
CA VAL A 14 6.17 -3.81 4.57
C VAL A 14 7.15 -4.76 3.89
N GLU A 15 6.74 -5.36 2.77
CA GLU A 15 7.56 -6.30 2.02
C GLU A 15 7.65 -5.88 0.55
N TYR A 16 8.86 -5.91 0.00
CA TYR A 16 9.08 -5.69 -1.43
C TYR A 16 8.29 -4.50 -1.97
N SER A 17 8.32 -3.39 -1.24
CA SER A 17 7.54 -2.21 -1.58
C SER A 17 8.41 -0.97 -1.60
N ILE A 18 7.95 0.05 -2.31
CA ILE A 18 8.62 1.34 -2.36
C ILE A 18 7.70 2.37 -1.71
N LEU A 19 8.23 3.05 -0.70
CA LEU A 19 7.50 4.11 -0.01
C LEU A 19 8.15 5.45 -0.34
N MET A 20 7.40 6.34 -0.95
CA MET A 20 7.88 7.67 -1.30
C MET A 20 7.90 8.56 -0.06
N PRO A 21 8.58 9.72 -0.11
CA PRO A 21 8.70 10.60 1.06
C PRO A 21 7.34 10.94 1.68
N GLY A 22 7.28 10.90 3.00
CA GLY A 22 6.07 11.26 3.73
C GLY A 22 5.03 10.16 3.84
N ALA A 23 5.28 8.98 3.28
CA ALA A 23 4.32 7.87 3.39
C ALA A 23 4.24 7.40 4.84
N VAL A 24 3.04 7.04 5.27
CA VAL A 24 2.78 6.57 6.63
C VAL A 24 2.03 5.25 6.57
N VAL A 25 2.56 4.24 7.27
CA VAL A 25 1.89 2.95 7.40
C VAL A 25 1.51 2.79 8.86
N GLU A 26 0.22 2.75 9.14
CA GLU A 26 -0.29 2.71 10.51
C GLU A 26 -0.17 1.31 11.12
N ARG A 27 -0.51 1.23 12.41
CA ARG A 27 -0.37 -0.01 13.17
C ARG A 27 -1.14 -1.17 12.53
N GLY A 28 -0.49 -2.32 12.47
CA GLY A 28 -1.12 -3.54 12.00
C GLY A 28 -1.39 -3.60 10.50
N ALA A 29 -1.05 -2.55 9.76
CA ALA A 29 -1.25 -2.53 8.32
C ALA A 29 -0.20 -3.41 7.63
N ARG A 30 -0.53 -3.90 6.44
CA ARG A 30 0.40 -4.70 5.65
C ARG A 30 0.50 -4.13 4.25
N VAL A 31 1.73 -3.97 3.79
CA VAL A 31 2.02 -3.47 2.45
C VAL A 31 2.96 -4.47 1.79
N ALA A 32 2.54 -5.04 0.68
CA ALA A 32 3.34 -6.04 -0.03
C ALA A 32 3.27 -5.80 -1.52
N TYR A 33 4.42 -5.80 -2.17
CA TYR A 33 4.52 -5.62 -3.62
C TYR A 33 3.73 -4.40 -4.09
N ALA A 34 3.99 -3.26 -3.43
CA ALA A 34 3.24 -2.04 -3.71
C ALA A 34 4.17 -0.83 -3.79
N ILE A 35 3.70 0.20 -4.46
CA ILE A 35 4.37 1.49 -4.50
C ILE A 35 3.42 2.50 -3.87
N LEU A 36 3.86 3.12 -2.77
CA LEU A 36 3.10 4.17 -2.11
C LEU A 36 3.67 5.52 -2.51
N GLY A 37 2.82 6.37 -3.07
CA GLY A 37 3.22 7.70 -3.49
C GLY A 37 3.52 8.61 -2.32
N GLU A 38 3.90 9.85 -2.61
CA GLU A 38 4.24 10.80 -1.56
C GLU A 38 3.02 11.09 -0.67
N ASN A 39 3.27 11.18 0.63
CA ASN A 39 2.25 11.51 1.62
C ASN A 39 1.05 10.56 1.64
N VAL A 40 1.24 9.32 1.19
CA VAL A 40 0.20 8.30 1.27
C VAL A 40 0.07 7.84 2.72
N ARG A 41 -1.16 7.65 3.16
CA ARG A 41 -1.43 7.11 4.48
C ARG A 41 -2.18 5.79 4.36
N VAL A 42 -1.62 4.74 4.95
CA VAL A 42 -2.27 3.44 5.01
C VAL A 42 -2.82 3.29 6.42
N GLY A 43 -4.13 3.21 6.55
CA GLY A 43 -4.79 3.17 7.85
C GLY A 43 -4.53 1.88 8.62
N GLU A 44 -4.94 1.87 9.88
CA GLU A 44 -4.72 0.73 10.76
C GLU A 44 -5.36 -0.53 10.19
N ASN A 45 -4.61 -1.64 10.25
CA ASN A 45 -5.08 -2.96 9.81
C ASN A 45 -5.48 -3.02 8.33
N ALA A 46 -5.14 -2.01 7.55
CA ALA A 46 -5.38 -2.04 6.11
C ALA A 46 -4.37 -2.97 5.43
N ARG A 47 -4.74 -3.46 4.27
CA ARG A 47 -3.85 -4.33 3.50
C ARG A 47 -3.71 -3.77 2.10
N VAL A 48 -2.48 -3.61 1.64
CA VAL A 48 -2.19 -3.05 0.33
C VAL A 48 -1.35 -4.06 -0.44
N GLY A 49 -1.88 -4.52 -1.56
CA GLY A 49 -1.18 -5.47 -2.40
C GLY A 49 -1.21 -6.88 -1.84
N ALA A 50 -0.54 -7.79 -2.52
CA ALA A 50 -0.41 -9.17 -2.08
C ALA A 50 0.82 -9.78 -2.72
N SER A 51 1.46 -10.70 -2.00
CA SER A 51 2.59 -11.44 -2.58
C SER A 51 2.07 -12.44 -3.62
N PRO A 52 2.92 -12.85 -4.57
CA PRO A 52 2.53 -13.85 -5.55
C PRO A 52 2.06 -15.16 -4.93
N GLU A 53 2.51 -15.45 -3.71
CA GLU A 53 2.13 -16.67 -3.02
C GLU A 53 0.71 -16.61 -2.48
N ALA A 54 0.18 -15.41 -2.29
CA ALA A 54 -1.14 -15.21 -1.69
C ALA A 54 -2.23 -14.97 -2.73
N ALA A 55 -1.90 -14.92 -4.02
CA ALA A 55 -2.85 -14.61 -5.07
C ALA A 55 -2.61 -15.48 -6.29
N PRO A 56 -3.67 -15.80 -7.08
CA PRO A 56 -3.48 -16.57 -8.32
C PRO A 56 -2.71 -15.74 -9.35
N PRO A 57 -2.00 -16.39 -10.28
CA PRO A 57 -1.16 -15.69 -11.25
C PRO A 57 -1.87 -14.59 -12.05
N GLU A 58 -3.12 -14.72 -12.35
CA GLU A 58 -3.86 -13.70 -13.10
C GLU A 58 -4.11 -12.44 -12.30
N GLU A 59 -3.88 -12.50 -10.98
CA GLU A 59 -4.04 -11.35 -10.11
C GLU A 59 -2.70 -10.76 -9.66
N TRP A 60 -1.58 -11.30 -10.14
CA TRP A 60 -0.28 -10.79 -9.78
C TRP A 60 -0.07 -9.40 -10.38
N GLY A 61 0.68 -8.59 -9.67
CA GLY A 61 1.02 -7.26 -10.13
C GLY A 61 1.27 -6.33 -8.97
N ILE A 62 1.91 -5.21 -9.28
CA ILE A 62 2.21 -4.19 -8.27
C ILE A 62 0.98 -3.35 -8.02
N THR A 63 0.65 -3.13 -6.76
CA THR A 63 -0.41 -2.21 -6.38
C THR A 63 0.21 -0.81 -6.27
N VAL A 64 -0.43 0.18 -6.85
CA VAL A 64 0.08 1.56 -6.82
C VAL A 64 -0.92 2.44 -6.09
N VAL A 65 -0.44 3.12 -5.05
CA VAL A 65 -1.25 4.11 -4.34
C VAL A 65 -0.71 5.48 -4.73
N GLY A 66 -1.53 6.27 -5.40
CA GLY A 66 -1.10 7.57 -5.93
C GLY A 66 -0.76 8.56 -4.83
N PRO A 67 -0.03 9.64 -5.17
CA PRO A 67 0.36 10.64 -4.17
C PRO A 67 -0.84 11.18 -3.41
N GLU A 68 -0.67 11.37 -2.12
CA GLU A 68 -1.68 11.95 -1.23
C GLU A 68 -2.97 11.15 -1.10
N ALA A 69 -2.99 9.93 -1.62
CA ALA A 69 -4.14 9.06 -1.42
C ALA A 69 -4.12 8.48 -0.01
N GLN A 70 -5.28 8.06 0.45
CA GLN A 70 -5.41 7.46 1.77
C GLN A 70 -6.09 6.10 1.66
N VAL A 71 -5.52 5.12 2.31
CA VAL A 71 -6.14 3.79 2.42
C VAL A 71 -6.81 3.76 3.79
N GLU A 72 -8.12 3.62 3.80
CA GLU A 72 -8.88 3.64 5.06
C GLU A 72 -8.52 2.45 5.95
N ALA A 73 -8.70 2.64 7.24
CA ALA A 73 -8.45 1.57 8.19
C ALA A 73 -9.28 0.33 7.84
N GLY A 74 -8.66 -0.82 7.89
CA GLY A 74 -9.33 -2.08 7.57
C GLY A 74 -9.60 -2.35 6.10
N ARG A 75 -9.26 -1.41 5.23
CA ARG A 75 -9.49 -1.58 3.79
C ARG A 75 -8.46 -2.54 3.19
N THR A 76 -8.89 -3.33 2.22
CA THR A 76 -7.99 -4.22 1.49
C THR A 76 -7.90 -3.77 0.04
N LEU A 77 -6.67 -3.50 -0.41
CA LEU A 77 -6.38 -3.26 -1.82
C LEU A 77 -5.68 -4.49 -2.35
N LYS A 78 -6.30 -5.14 -3.32
CA LYS A 78 -5.73 -6.36 -3.90
C LYS A 78 -4.51 -6.04 -4.75
N ALA A 79 -3.77 -7.06 -5.10
CA ALA A 79 -2.65 -6.91 -6.03
C ALA A 79 -3.16 -6.36 -7.37
N ASN A 80 -2.26 -5.71 -8.09
CA ASN A 80 -2.55 -5.17 -9.42
C ASN A 80 -3.68 -4.14 -9.44
N ARG A 81 -3.78 -3.34 -8.39
CA ARG A 81 -4.76 -2.26 -8.30
C ARG A 81 -4.06 -0.92 -8.23
N MET A 82 -4.79 0.13 -8.54
CA MET A 82 -4.31 1.49 -8.39
C MET A 82 -5.36 2.29 -7.63
N LEU A 83 -4.92 3.04 -6.63
CA LEU A 83 -5.79 3.91 -5.85
C LEU A 83 -5.32 5.34 -6.06
N ASN A 84 -6.24 6.23 -6.47
CA ASN A 84 -5.88 7.63 -6.66
C ASN A 84 -6.19 8.45 -5.41
N ARG A 85 -5.76 9.71 -5.40
CA ARG A 85 -5.92 10.58 -4.23
C ARG A 85 -7.39 10.86 -3.90
N GLU A 86 -8.28 10.62 -4.83
CA GLU A 86 -9.71 10.79 -4.60
C GLU A 86 -10.35 9.54 -4.00
N GLY A 87 -9.56 8.50 -3.78
CA GLY A 87 -10.05 7.27 -3.20
C GLY A 87 -10.66 6.29 -4.20
N LYS A 88 -10.46 6.54 -5.49
CA LYS A 88 -10.99 5.65 -6.52
C LYS A 88 -10.01 4.53 -6.82
N GLU A 89 -10.49 3.31 -6.75
CA GLU A 89 -9.69 2.11 -7.03
C GLU A 89 -9.96 1.62 -8.45
N THR A 90 -8.90 1.30 -9.18
CA THR A 90 -9.04 0.74 -10.53
C THR A 90 -8.10 -0.46 -10.66
N VAL A 91 -8.39 -1.32 -11.63
CA VAL A 91 -7.53 -2.43 -11.98
C VAL A 91 -6.46 -1.91 -12.93
N ARG A 92 -5.21 -2.28 -12.67
CA ARG A 92 -4.11 -1.89 -13.54
C ARG A 92 -4.08 -2.70 -14.81
#